data_565bced4852a2adf0d90b464cd6cbcc4
#
_entry.id   565bced4852a2adf0d90b464cd6cbcc4
#
_cell.length_a   1.000
_cell.length_b   1.000
_cell.length_c   1.000
_cell.angle_alpha   90.00
_cell.angle_beta   90.00
_cell.angle_gamma   90.00
#
_symmetry.space_group_name_H-M   'P 1'
#
loop_
_entity.id
_entity.type
_entity.pdbx_description
1 polymer ?
#
loop_
_entity_poly.entity_id
_entity_poly.type
_entity_poly.pdbx_seq_one_letter_code
_entity_poly.pdbx_strand_id
1 'polypeptide(L)'
;MTDEMKAKREKLFSGAKNGYDLVDQAALEAMEAYCETYKQYLDNGKTERECTDYTIQLAQAQGFVPYQRGMELKPGDKVYRSNRGKSVMLVKIGRQDLSHGAQIVASHIDSPRLDFKPHPLYEDSELAYGKTHYYGGIRKYQWVAIPLELRGVVVLRDGTVVKVVLGQGNEPKFVITDLLPHLGAEQGKKPLSEAIPGENLNILMGSRPLGEDGDSDRVKLRVLDLLHEKYGICEDDFTSAELEVVPAFNATDLGLDRSLIGAYGHDDRVCSYAALKGLFDIDVPEKTAVCMLTDKEEIGSMGVTGMQSAFFDTFMEDLCDGQGVSLRVCYESSFCLSSDVTAAFDPNFAEVYEKRNESRVNYGLGICKYTGARGKSGSSDAGAETVAYVRRVLDEAGVVWQIGEMGKIDAGGGGTVAQYMANRNITTIDAGVPVLSMHSPFETVGKLDCYMNYLGCKAVYNA
;
A
#
# COMPACT_ATOMS: atom_id res chain seq x y z
N MET A 1 29.30 21.07 -31.18
CA MET A 1 29.05 21.84 -29.91
C MET A 1 30.40 21.98 -29.20
N THR A 2 30.81 23.18 -28.89
CA THR A 2 32.10 23.44 -28.20
C THR A 2 32.03 22.90 -26.75
N ASP A 3 33.19 22.67 -26.13
CA ASP A 3 33.24 22.17 -24.74
C ASP A 3 32.66 23.18 -23.75
N GLU A 4 32.84 24.49 -23.99
CA GLU A 4 32.18 25.56 -23.24
C GLU A 4 30.64 25.47 -23.30
N MET A 5 30.10 25.21 -24.47
CA MET A 5 28.65 25.05 -24.67
C MET A 5 28.13 23.77 -24.04
N LYS A 6 28.93 22.70 -24.00
CA LYS A 6 28.57 21.46 -23.27
C LYS A 6 28.50 21.72 -21.77
N ALA A 7 29.54 22.34 -21.19
CA ALA A 7 29.58 22.69 -19.76
C ALA A 7 28.45 23.65 -19.38
N LYS A 8 28.13 24.64 -20.22
CA LYS A 8 27.00 25.55 -20.00
C LYS A 8 25.66 24.81 -20.03
N ARG A 9 25.50 23.85 -20.94
CA ARG A 9 24.30 23.02 -21.05
C ARG A 9 24.15 22.14 -19.82
N GLU A 10 25.20 21.45 -19.40
CA GLU A 10 25.19 20.60 -18.17
C GLU A 10 24.83 21.42 -16.92
N LYS A 11 25.30 22.67 -16.85
CA LYS A 11 24.98 23.58 -15.73
C LYS A 11 23.51 24.06 -15.73
N LEU A 12 22.92 24.29 -16.92
CA LEU A 12 21.64 24.98 -17.05
C LEU A 12 20.44 24.01 -17.27
N PHE A 13 20.68 22.84 -17.79
CA PHE A 13 19.62 21.88 -18.05
C PHE A 13 19.54 20.85 -16.90
N SER A 14 18.35 20.59 -16.43
CA SER A 14 18.10 19.39 -15.62
C SER A 14 18.14 18.17 -16.55
N GLY A 15 18.89 17.16 -16.18
CA GLY A 15 18.96 15.90 -16.92
C GLY A 15 18.65 14.75 -15.99
N ALA A 16 17.40 14.28 -15.95
CA ALA A 16 17.10 13.02 -15.29
C ALA A 16 17.85 11.89 -16.03
N LYS A 17 18.59 11.08 -15.29
CA LYS A 17 19.33 9.91 -15.81
C LYS A 17 18.68 8.65 -15.28
N ASN A 18 18.82 7.58 -16.04
CA ASN A 18 18.50 6.24 -15.53
C ASN A 18 19.35 5.96 -14.29
N GLY A 19 18.73 5.51 -13.22
CA GLY A 19 19.40 5.31 -11.94
C GLY A 19 20.51 4.25 -11.99
N TYR A 20 20.38 3.26 -12.89
CA TYR A 20 21.44 2.27 -13.11
C TYR A 20 22.75 2.89 -13.67
N ASP A 21 22.69 4.08 -14.27
CA ASP A 21 23.88 4.84 -14.68
C ASP A 21 24.53 5.63 -13.53
N LEU A 22 23.87 5.70 -12.36
CA LEU A 22 24.26 6.52 -11.22
C LEU A 22 24.69 5.72 -9.99
N VAL A 23 24.30 4.46 -9.90
CA VAL A 23 24.61 3.57 -8.77
C VAL A 23 25.82 2.70 -9.07
N ASP A 24 26.57 2.34 -8.02
CA ASP A 24 27.69 1.43 -8.11
C ASP A 24 27.27 -0.05 -7.85
N GLN A 25 28.22 -0.97 -7.99
CA GLN A 25 27.98 -2.40 -7.83
C GLN A 25 27.52 -2.75 -6.39
N ALA A 26 28.02 -2.06 -5.37
CA ALA A 26 27.64 -2.30 -3.98
C ALA A 26 26.18 -1.89 -3.73
N ALA A 27 25.74 -0.78 -4.33
CA ALA A 27 24.33 -0.36 -4.27
C ALA A 27 23.41 -1.34 -5.01
N LEU A 28 23.85 -1.92 -6.14
CA LEU A 28 23.08 -2.96 -6.85
C LEU A 28 22.91 -4.24 -6.00
N GLU A 29 23.97 -4.68 -5.32
CA GLU A 29 23.89 -5.85 -4.43
C GLU A 29 22.98 -5.58 -3.22
N ALA A 30 23.04 -4.39 -2.63
CA ALA A 30 22.15 -3.99 -1.55
C ALA A 30 20.69 -3.87 -2.01
N MET A 31 20.45 -3.35 -3.21
CA MET A 31 19.15 -3.31 -3.85
C MET A 31 18.53 -4.70 -4.02
N GLU A 32 19.29 -5.66 -4.55
CA GLU A 32 18.79 -7.04 -4.71
C GLU A 32 18.43 -7.65 -3.34
N ALA A 33 19.30 -7.51 -2.33
CA ALA A 33 19.03 -8.00 -0.99
C ALA A 33 17.78 -7.35 -0.36
N TYR A 34 17.60 -6.04 -0.53
CA TYR A 34 16.42 -5.31 -0.09
C TYR A 34 15.16 -5.85 -0.78
N CYS A 35 15.19 -6.03 -2.10
CA CYS A 35 14.05 -6.48 -2.88
C CYS A 35 13.62 -7.93 -2.52
N GLU A 36 14.56 -8.81 -2.15
CA GLU A 36 14.19 -10.15 -1.67
C GLU A 36 13.38 -10.10 -0.37
N THR A 37 13.76 -9.23 0.58
CA THR A 37 13.00 -9.07 1.82
C THR A 37 11.68 -8.32 1.59
N TYR A 38 11.64 -7.40 0.64
CA TYR A 38 10.40 -6.74 0.23
C TYR A 38 9.38 -7.72 -0.38
N LYS A 39 9.81 -8.63 -1.26
CA LYS A 39 8.93 -9.69 -1.80
C LYS A 39 8.32 -10.55 -0.68
N GLN A 40 9.11 -10.86 0.36
CA GLN A 40 8.59 -11.57 1.54
C GLN A 40 7.52 -10.75 2.29
N TYR A 41 7.69 -9.41 2.38
CA TYR A 41 6.70 -8.55 2.99
C TYR A 41 5.36 -8.58 2.24
N LEU A 42 5.39 -8.54 0.90
CA LEU A 42 4.20 -8.67 0.07
C LEU A 42 3.49 -10.02 0.22
N ASP A 43 4.26 -11.10 0.23
CA ASP A 43 3.70 -12.47 0.32
C ASP A 43 3.09 -12.78 1.70
N ASN A 44 3.60 -12.15 2.78
CA ASN A 44 3.08 -12.29 4.13
C ASN A 44 2.01 -11.25 4.50
N GLY A 45 1.82 -10.21 3.71
CA GLY A 45 0.91 -9.10 3.97
C GLY A 45 -0.05 -8.84 2.82
N LYS A 46 -0.94 -9.78 2.47
CA LYS A 46 -1.91 -9.60 1.38
C LYS A 46 -3.17 -8.83 1.80
N THR A 47 -3.41 -8.69 3.10
CA THR A 47 -4.48 -7.86 3.68
C THR A 47 -3.88 -6.84 4.64
N GLU A 48 -4.61 -5.77 4.96
CA GLU A 48 -4.13 -4.78 5.92
C GLU A 48 -3.91 -5.38 7.33
N ARG A 49 -4.68 -6.41 7.70
CA ARG A 49 -4.47 -7.15 8.95
C ARG A 49 -3.18 -7.94 8.92
N GLU A 50 -2.92 -8.66 7.85
CA GLU A 50 -1.68 -9.42 7.68
C GLU A 50 -0.47 -8.49 7.61
N CYS A 51 -0.57 -7.35 6.90
CA CYS A 51 0.47 -6.32 6.89
C CYS A 51 0.76 -5.78 8.29
N THR A 52 -0.30 -5.47 9.08
CA THR A 52 -0.15 -5.00 10.45
C THR A 52 0.53 -6.05 11.32
N ASP A 53 0.06 -7.31 11.29
CA ASP A 53 0.63 -8.41 12.06
C ASP A 53 2.10 -8.64 11.71
N TYR A 54 2.42 -8.71 10.42
CA TYR A 54 3.79 -8.95 9.97
C TYR A 54 4.71 -7.77 10.26
N THR A 55 4.24 -6.53 10.11
CA THR A 55 4.96 -5.32 10.53
C THR A 55 5.32 -5.35 12.02
N ILE A 56 4.37 -5.73 12.88
CA ILE A 56 4.60 -5.84 14.33
C ILE A 56 5.63 -6.95 14.62
N GLN A 57 5.54 -8.10 13.95
CA GLN A 57 6.52 -9.16 14.09
C GLN A 57 7.94 -8.69 13.73
N LEU A 58 8.10 -8.01 12.60
CA LEU A 58 9.38 -7.43 12.18
C LEU A 58 9.87 -6.37 13.16
N ALA A 59 9.00 -5.49 13.64
CA ALA A 59 9.33 -4.45 14.61
C ALA A 59 9.81 -5.04 15.95
N GLN A 60 9.13 -6.06 16.46
CA GLN A 60 9.53 -6.75 17.68
C GLN A 60 10.92 -7.40 17.55
N ALA A 61 11.21 -7.98 16.38
CA ALA A 61 12.55 -8.52 16.10
C ALA A 61 13.64 -7.43 16.08
N GLN A 62 13.27 -6.15 15.84
CA GLN A 62 14.14 -4.98 15.91
C GLN A 62 14.14 -4.30 17.30
N GLY A 63 13.48 -4.88 18.30
CA GLY A 63 13.44 -4.38 19.67
C GLY A 63 12.39 -3.30 19.93
N PHE A 64 11.40 -3.13 19.05
CA PHE A 64 10.23 -2.31 19.35
C PHE A 64 9.31 -3.02 20.34
N VAL A 65 8.78 -2.26 21.31
CA VAL A 65 7.84 -2.77 22.33
C VAL A 65 6.48 -2.08 22.21
N PRO A 66 5.39 -2.75 22.61
CA PRO A 66 4.07 -2.09 22.62
C PRO A 66 4.08 -0.90 23.57
N TYR A 67 3.63 0.26 23.08
CA TYR A 67 3.50 1.46 23.90
C TYR A 67 2.35 1.32 24.92
N GLN A 68 2.62 1.72 26.14
CA GLN A 68 1.62 1.87 27.21
C GLN A 68 1.61 3.33 27.66
N ARG A 69 0.41 3.89 27.83
CA ARG A 69 0.25 5.28 28.30
C ARG A 69 1.00 5.49 29.62
N GLY A 70 1.79 6.56 29.67
CA GLY A 70 2.60 6.90 30.83
C GLY A 70 3.98 6.22 30.89
N MET A 71 4.39 5.51 29.83
CA MET A 71 5.79 5.05 29.72
C MET A 71 6.73 6.23 29.69
N GLU A 72 7.77 6.20 30.55
CA GLU A 72 8.91 7.12 30.46
C GLU A 72 9.81 6.69 29.30
N LEU A 73 9.93 7.53 28.29
CA LEU A 73 10.70 7.28 27.09
C LEU A 73 11.94 8.18 27.03
N LYS A 74 13.05 7.62 26.57
CA LYS A 74 14.32 8.30 26.40
C LYS A 74 14.83 8.16 24.95
N PRO A 75 15.78 8.99 24.52
CA PRO A 75 16.37 8.88 23.18
C PRO A 75 16.83 7.47 22.86
N GLY A 76 16.43 6.95 21.71
CA GLY A 76 16.71 5.60 21.22
C GLY A 76 15.66 4.55 21.57
N ASP A 77 14.71 4.83 22.46
CA ASP A 77 13.62 3.91 22.74
C ASP A 77 12.73 3.72 21.52
N LYS A 78 12.26 2.48 21.34
CA LYS A 78 11.49 2.02 20.18
C LYS A 78 10.14 1.50 20.65
N VAL A 79 9.07 2.17 20.25
CA VAL A 79 7.71 1.80 20.64
C VAL A 79 6.79 1.72 19.44
N TYR A 80 5.73 0.93 19.56
CA TYR A 80 4.67 0.88 18.57
C TYR A 80 3.28 0.82 19.22
N ARG A 81 2.27 1.26 18.47
CA ARG A 81 0.86 1.12 18.82
C ARG A 81 0.08 0.65 17.61
N SER A 82 -0.65 -0.47 17.76
CA SER A 82 -1.58 -0.94 16.74
C SER A 82 -2.97 -0.35 16.95
N ASN A 83 -3.65 -0.07 15.87
CA ASN A 83 -5.04 0.38 15.86
C ASN A 83 -5.93 -0.73 15.30
N ARG A 84 -6.56 -1.49 16.19
CA ARG A 84 -7.52 -2.56 15.88
C ARG A 84 -6.97 -3.65 14.95
N GLY A 85 -5.65 -3.83 14.91
CA GLY A 85 -4.98 -4.81 14.03
C GLY A 85 -5.07 -4.48 12.54
N LYS A 86 -5.36 -3.22 12.16
CA LYS A 86 -5.53 -2.79 10.75
C LYS A 86 -4.67 -1.58 10.37
N SER A 87 -4.07 -0.93 11.34
CA SER A 87 -3.05 0.10 11.14
C SER A 87 -2.08 0.09 12.31
N VAL A 88 -0.88 0.62 12.11
CA VAL A 88 0.17 0.63 13.13
C VAL A 88 1.04 1.87 13.00
N MET A 89 1.44 2.41 14.14
CA MET A 89 2.38 3.51 14.23
C MET A 89 3.60 3.06 15.03
N LEU A 90 4.79 3.22 14.45
CA LEU A 90 6.07 2.91 15.10
C LEU A 90 6.84 4.21 15.33
N VAL A 91 7.49 4.30 16.47
CA VAL A 91 8.21 5.50 16.89
C VAL A 91 9.59 5.12 17.43
N LYS A 92 10.63 5.83 16.96
CA LYS A 92 11.95 5.82 17.54
C LYS A 92 12.24 7.21 18.13
N ILE A 93 12.40 7.28 19.45
CA ILE A 93 12.55 8.56 20.18
C ILE A 93 13.86 9.22 19.81
N GLY A 94 13.81 10.50 19.44
CA GLY A 94 14.95 11.32 19.10
C GLY A 94 15.70 11.89 20.31
N ARG A 95 16.85 12.56 20.04
CA ARG A 95 17.62 13.27 21.07
C ARG A 95 16.96 14.57 21.50
N GLN A 96 16.27 15.24 20.56
CA GLN A 96 15.48 16.44 20.82
C GLN A 96 14.08 16.06 21.28
N ASP A 97 13.50 16.88 22.13
CA ASP A 97 12.09 16.71 22.51
C ASP A 97 11.14 17.08 21.36
N LEU A 98 9.87 16.73 21.53
CA LEU A 98 8.84 16.93 20.50
C LEU A 98 8.48 18.40 20.25
N SER A 99 9.02 19.38 21.02
CA SER A 99 8.85 20.80 20.66
C SER A 99 9.61 21.16 19.39
N HIS A 100 10.63 20.39 19.02
CA HIS A 100 11.36 20.50 17.75
C HIS A 100 10.67 19.73 16.60
N GLY A 101 9.54 19.08 16.87
CA GLY A 101 8.77 18.27 15.92
C GLY A 101 9.30 16.86 15.74
N ALA A 102 8.67 16.13 14.83
CA ALA A 102 9.02 14.78 14.43
C ALA A 102 9.31 14.70 12.93
N GLN A 103 10.11 13.73 12.51
CA GLN A 103 10.26 13.32 11.12
C GLN A 103 9.34 12.12 10.88
N ILE A 104 8.32 12.33 10.07
CA ILE A 104 7.23 11.38 9.85
C ILE A 104 7.31 10.84 8.43
N VAL A 105 7.16 9.53 8.26
CA VAL A 105 6.83 8.91 6.98
C VAL A 105 5.49 8.20 7.16
N ALA A 106 4.51 8.60 6.36
CA ALA A 106 3.17 8.04 6.36
C ALA A 106 2.90 7.33 5.04
N SER A 107 2.28 6.14 5.10
CA SER A 107 1.96 5.28 3.97
C SER A 107 0.71 4.47 4.30
N HIS A 108 0.08 3.82 3.30
CA HIS A 108 -1.06 2.94 3.57
C HIS A 108 -0.75 1.47 3.29
N ILE A 109 -1.53 0.56 3.87
CA ILE A 109 -1.32 -0.88 3.80
C ILE A 109 -2.52 -1.65 3.24
N ASP A 110 -3.66 -0.98 3.05
CA ASP A 110 -4.78 -1.51 2.28
C ASP A 110 -4.47 -1.43 0.77
N SER A 111 -5.17 -2.23 -0.01
CA SER A 111 -5.05 -2.27 -1.48
C SER A 111 -6.39 -2.64 -2.08
N PRO A 112 -6.68 -2.28 -3.35
CA PRO A 112 -7.92 -2.66 -4.01
C PRO A 112 -8.12 -4.17 -4.05
N ARG A 113 -9.33 -4.62 -3.72
CA ARG A 113 -9.68 -6.03 -3.58
C ARG A 113 -11.18 -6.28 -3.71
N LEU A 114 -11.62 -7.50 -3.41
CA LEU A 114 -13.03 -7.84 -3.29
C LEU A 114 -13.30 -8.31 -1.85
N ASP A 115 -14.32 -7.74 -1.19
CA ASP A 115 -14.76 -8.14 0.14
C ASP A 115 -16.00 -9.03 0.06
N PHE A 116 -16.09 -10.06 0.89
CA PHE A 116 -17.34 -10.83 1.02
C PHE A 116 -18.45 -9.95 1.57
N LYS A 117 -19.66 -10.10 0.99
CA LYS A 117 -20.87 -9.49 1.54
C LYS A 117 -21.27 -10.20 2.85
N PRO A 118 -22.10 -9.58 3.72
CA PRO A 118 -22.53 -10.20 4.99
C PRO A 118 -23.28 -11.55 4.84
N HIS A 119 -23.95 -11.77 3.72
CA HIS A 119 -24.53 -13.07 3.35
C HIS A 119 -23.96 -13.48 1.99
N PRO A 120 -22.75 -14.09 1.98
CA PRO A 120 -22.02 -14.29 0.74
C PRO A 120 -22.40 -15.56 0.00
N LEU A 121 -22.73 -16.66 0.72
CA LEU A 121 -22.87 -17.96 0.11
C LEU A 121 -24.25 -18.17 -0.50
N TYR A 122 -24.25 -18.63 -1.75
CA TYR A 122 -25.46 -19.07 -2.45
C TYR A 122 -25.12 -20.21 -3.41
N GLU A 123 -26.13 -20.96 -3.79
CA GLU A 123 -26.04 -22.00 -4.80
C GLU A 123 -26.97 -21.66 -5.96
N ASP A 124 -26.52 -21.88 -7.18
CA ASP A 124 -27.33 -21.84 -8.38
C ASP A 124 -26.82 -22.91 -9.36
N SER A 125 -27.75 -23.72 -9.90
CA SER A 125 -27.44 -24.78 -10.87
C SER A 125 -26.33 -25.74 -10.39
N GLU A 126 -26.38 -26.13 -9.12
CA GLU A 126 -25.39 -27.00 -8.45
C GLU A 126 -23.94 -26.44 -8.45
N LEU A 127 -23.80 -25.11 -8.47
CA LEU A 127 -22.55 -24.41 -8.25
C LEU A 127 -22.70 -23.50 -7.04
N ALA A 128 -21.80 -23.59 -6.08
CA ALA A 128 -21.74 -22.69 -4.93
C ALA A 128 -20.82 -21.50 -5.22
N TYR A 129 -21.30 -20.31 -4.88
CA TYR A 129 -20.61 -19.05 -5.08
C TYR A 129 -20.50 -18.23 -3.80
N GLY A 130 -19.44 -17.40 -3.72
CA GLY A 130 -19.27 -16.37 -2.70
C GLY A 130 -19.52 -14.99 -3.32
N LYS A 131 -20.55 -14.28 -2.85
CA LYS A 131 -20.87 -12.91 -3.28
C LYS A 131 -19.88 -11.92 -2.71
N THR A 132 -19.40 -11.01 -3.58
CA THR A 132 -18.45 -9.98 -3.20
C THR A 132 -18.94 -8.57 -3.45
N HIS A 133 -18.26 -7.61 -2.84
CA HIS A 133 -18.30 -6.20 -3.16
C HIS A 133 -16.86 -5.72 -3.40
N TYR A 134 -16.57 -5.04 -4.50
CA TYR A 134 -15.23 -4.52 -4.72
C TYR A 134 -14.92 -3.35 -3.77
N TYR A 135 -13.66 -3.26 -3.37
CA TYR A 135 -13.07 -2.26 -2.49
C TYR A 135 -12.01 -1.47 -3.28
N GLY A 136 -12.07 -0.13 -3.20
CA GLY A 136 -11.16 0.75 -3.95
C GLY A 136 -11.45 0.85 -5.44
N GLY A 137 -10.57 1.48 -6.17
CA GLY A 137 -10.72 1.77 -7.59
C GLY A 137 -10.20 0.67 -8.49
N ILE A 138 -10.99 -0.36 -8.81
CA ILE A 138 -10.58 -1.48 -9.68
C ILE A 138 -11.07 -1.35 -11.12
N ARG A 139 -10.33 -1.96 -12.05
CA ARG A 139 -10.82 -2.29 -13.39
C ARG A 139 -11.33 -3.72 -13.39
N LYS A 140 -12.65 -3.90 -13.30
CA LYS A 140 -13.31 -5.19 -13.04
C LYS A 140 -12.91 -6.33 -13.98
N TYR A 141 -12.61 -6.03 -15.25
CA TYR A 141 -12.18 -7.03 -16.22
C TYR A 141 -10.84 -7.69 -15.90
N GLN A 142 -10.01 -7.07 -15.05
CA GLN A 142 -8.70 -7.63 -14.66
C GLN A 142 -8.86 -8.72 -13.58
N TRP A 143 -10.02 -8.81 -12.93
CA TRP A 143 -10.28 -9.71 -11.81
C TRP A 143 -10.96 -11.03 -12.18
N VAL A 144 -11.41 -11.15 -13.44
CA VAL A 144 -12.00 -12.39 -13.94
C VAL A 144 -10.94 -13.34 -14.50
N ALA A 145 -11.21 -14.64 -14.43
CA ALA A 145 -10.36 -15.72 -14.95
C ALA A 145 -8.92 -15.77 -14.39
N ILE A 146 -8.69 -15.23 -13.19
CA ILE A 146 -7.40 -15.32 -12.49
C ILE A 146 -7.55 -16.15 -11.21
N PRO A 147 -6.49 -16.83 -10.73
CA PRO A 147 -6.52 -17.54 -9.45
C PRO A 147 -6.57 -16.56 -8.29
N LEU A 148 -7.48 -16.83 -7.33
CA LEU A 148 -7.75 -16.00 -6.17
C LEU A 148 -7.64 -16.81 -4.87
N GLU A 149 -7.34 -16.10 -3.77
CA GLU A 149 -7.31 -16.57 -2.38
C GLU A 149 -8.39 -15.88 -1.57
N LEU A 150 -8.85 -16.51 -0.49
CA LEU A 150 -9.77 -15.91 0.48
C LEU A 150 -9.05 -15.81 1.83
N ARG A 151 -8.93 -14.60 2.36
CA ARG A 151 -8.18 -14.28 3.58
C ARG A 151 -8.98 -13.38 4.50
N GLY A 152 -8.64 -13.38 5.78
CA GLY A 152 -9.23 -12.46 6.74
C GLY A 152 -9.57 -13.09 8.07
N VAL A 153 -10.62 -12.58 8.71
CA VAL A 153 -11.08 -13.05 10.02
C VAL A 153 -12.59 -13.22 10.06
N VAL A 154 -13.02 -14.19 10.87
CA VAL A 154 -14.43 -14.40 11.24
C VAL A 154 -14.52 -14.35 12.74
N VAL A 155 -15.43 -13.55 13.29
CA VAL A 155 -15.72 -13.56 14.72
C VAL A 155 -16.94 -14.46 14.94
N LEU A 156 -16.72 -15.61 15.55
CA LEU A 156 -17.77 -16.58 15.83
C LEU A 156 -18.75 -16.02 16.86
N ARG A 157 -19.91 -16.65 16.96
CA ARG A 157 -21.00 -16.22 17.86
C ARG A 157 -20.59 -16.14 19.34
N ASP A 158 -19.60 -16.92 19.77
CA ASP A 158 -19.06 -16.90 21.13
C ASP A 158 -17.99 -15.82 21.36
N GLY A 159 -17.66 -15.03 20.33
CA GLY A 159 -16.63 -14.00 20.34
C GLY A 159 -15.23 -14.49 19.96
N THR A 160 -15.06 -15.77 19.65
CA THR A 160 -13.78 -16.32 19.18
C THR A 160 -13.43 -15.74 17.80
N VAL A 161 -12.22 -15.17 17.67
CA VAL A 161 -11.70 -14.66 16.39
C VAL A 161 -10.95 -15.77 15.69
N VAL A 162 -11.42 -16.14 14.51
CA VAL A 162 -10.81 -17.18 13.66
C VAL A 162 -10.14 -16.54 12.47
N LYS A 163 -8.83 -16.77 12.28
CA LYS A 163 -8.11 -16.34 11.08
C LYS A 163 -8.36 -17.34 9.95
N VAL A 164 -8.84 -16.86 8.83
CA VAL A 164 -9.13 -17.65 7.63
C VAL A 164 -8.06 -17.39 6.58
N VAL A 165 -7.45 -18.45 6.08
CA VAL A 165 -6.54 -18.44 4.93
C VAL A 165 -6.88 -19.66 4.07
N LEU A 166 -7.42 -19.40 2.88
CA LEU A 166 -7.79 -20.42 1.90
C LEU A 166 -7.20 -20.07 0.54
N GLY A 167 -6.60 -21.04 -0.11
CA GLY A 167 -6.01 -20.85 -1.42
C GLY A 167 -4.50 -20.55 -1.41
N GLN A 168 -3.83 -20.51 -0.27
CA GLN A 168 -2.39 -20.26 -0.20
C GLN A 168 -1.57 -21.45 -0.72
N GLY A 169 -0.44 -21.15 -1.36
CA GLY A 169 0.50 -22.18 -1.82
C GLY A 169 -0.15 -23.18 -2.77
N ASN A 170 -0.19 -24.45 -2.39
CA ASN A 170 -0.77 -25.54 -3.18
C ASN A 170 -2.25 -25.85 -2.82
N GLU A 171 -2.88 -25.07 -1.93
CA GLU A 171 -4.32 -25.23 -1.65
C GLU A 171 -5.18 -24.90 -2.88
N PRO A 172 -6.42 -25.43 -2.97
CA PRO A 172 -7.36 -25.10 -4.04
C PRO A 172 -7.60 -23.60 -4.13
N LYS A 173 -7.55 -23.04 -5.34
CA LYS A 173 -7.80 -21.62 -5.61
C LYS A 173 -9.28 -21.37 -5.90
N PHE A 174 -9.65 -20.09 -5.82
CA PHE A 174 -10.94 -19.60 -6.28
C PHE A 174 -10.77 -18.87 -7.62
N VAL A 175 -11.88 -18.67 -8.32
CA VAL A 175 -11.90 -17.95 -9.60
C VAL A 175 -13.25 -17.27 -9.78
N ILE A 176 -13.24 -16.11 -10.43
CA ILE A 176 -14.44 -15.49 -11.00
C ILE A 176 -14.49 -15.91 -12.48
N THR A 177 -15.55 -16.60 -12.87
CA THR A 177 -15.71 -17.06 -14.25
C THR A 177 -16.06 -15.90 -15.19
N ASP A 178 -15.67 -16.01 -16.46
CA ASP A 178 -16.05 -15.09 -17.53
C ASP A 178 -16.64 -15.85 -18.71
N LEU A 179 -17.31 -15.12 -19.62
CA LEU A 179 -17.90 -15.70 -20.80
C LEU A 179 -16.83 -16.19 -21.79
N LEU A 180 -17.10 -17.33 -22.40
CA LEU A 180 -16.32 -17.77 -23.56
C LEU A 180 -16.59 -16.83 -24.76
N PRO A 181 -15.60 -16.67 -25.69
CA PRO A 181 -15.73 -15.76 -26.82
C PRO A 181 -16.98 -15.97 -27.68
N HIS A 182 -17.41 -17.23 -27.84
CA HIS A 182 -18.59 -17.58 -28.68
C HIS A 182 -19.93 -17.12 -28.11
N LEU A 183 -20.02 -16.79 -26.81
CA LEU A 183 -21.20 -16.24 -26.15
C LEU A 183 -21.03 -14.76 -25.75
N GLY A 184 -19.84 -14.18 -25.95
CA GLY A 184 -19.47 -12.84 -25.50
C GLY A 184 -19.89 -11.69 -26.44
N ALA A 185 -20.64 -11.93 -27.51
CA ALA A 185 -20.92 -10.90 -28.53
C ALA A 185 -21.63 -9.66 -27.97
N GLU A 186 -22.59 -9.83 -27.08
CA GLU A 186 -23.32 -8.70 -26.44
C GLU A 186 -22.50 -8.05 -25.34
N GLN A 187 -21.70 -8.81 -24.60
CA GLN A 187 -20.75 -8.28 -23.62
C GLN A 187 -19.71 -7.36 -24.28
N GLY A 188 -19.17 -7.79 -25.45
CA GLY A 188 -18.16 -7.04 -26.19
C GLY A 188 -18.65 -5.71 -26.81
N LYS A 189 -19.95 -5.45 -26.84
CA LYS A 189 -20.54 -4.18 -27.30
C LYS A 189 -20.69 -3.15 -26.18
N LYS A 190 -20.57 -3.56 -24.92
CA LYS A 190 -20.73 -2.68 -23.75
C LYS A 190 -19.49 -1.84 -23.53
N PRO A 191 -19.61 -0.63 -22.97
CA PRO A 191 -18.47 0.08 -22.43
C PRO A 191 -17.69 -0.79 -21.43
N LEU A 192 -16.37 -0.65 -21.41
CA LEU A 192 -15.50 -1.50 -20.56
C LEU A 192 -15.92 -1.47 -19.08
N SER A 193 -16.40 -0.33 -18.58
CA SER A 193 -16.91 -0.18 -17.21
C SER A 193 -18.16 -0.99 -16.90
N GLU A 194 -18.91 -1.41 -17.94
CA GLU A 194 -20.19 -2.14 -17.85
C GLU A 194 -20.08 -3.58 -18.34
N ALA A 195 -19.01 -3.93 -19.06
CA ALA A 195 -18.81 -5.26 -19.63
C ALA A 195 -18.78 -6.36 -18.55
N ILE A 196 -18.18 -6.04 -17.39
CA ILE A 196 -18.22 -6.88 -16.19
C ILE A 196 -19.00 -6.13 -15.11
N PRO A 197 -20.26 -6.51 -14.83
CA PRO A 197 -21.03 -5.92 -13.73
C PRO A 197 -20.41 -6.24 -12.37
N GLY A 198 -20.39 -5.28 -11.43
CA GLY A 198 -19.84 -5.49 -10.09
C GLY A 198 -20.54 -6.63 -9.32
N GLU A 199 -21.87 -6.77 -9.50
CA GLU A 199 -22.64 -7.87 -8.89
C GLU A 199 -22.30 -9.27 -9.44
N ASN A 200 -21.54 -9.36 -10.53
CA ASN A 200 -21.09 -10.62 -11.11
C ASN A 200 -19.66 -11.01 -10.69
N LEU A 201 -19.00 -10.20 -9.88
CA LEU A 201 -17.69 -10.53 -9.32
C LEU A 201 -17.84 -11.53 -8.16
N ASN A 202 -18.40 -12.70 -8.43
CA ASN A 202 -18.65 -13.74 -7.43
C ASN A 202 -17.66 -14.89 -7.64
N ILE A 203 -16.99 -15.31 -6.56
CA ILE A 203 -16.02 -16.41 -6.64
C ILE A 203 -16.71 -17.76 -6.64
N LEU A 204 -16.28 -18.66 -7.50
CA LEU A 204 -16.71 -20.05 -7.52
C LEU A 204 -16.08 -20.79 -6.34
N MET A 205 -16.93 -21.31 -5.44
CA MET A 205 -16.53 -21.94 -4.18
C MET A 205 -16.54 -23.49 -4.27
N GLY A 206 -17.42 -24.08 -5.09
CA GLY A 206 -17.52 -25.54 -5.20
C GLY A 206 -18.61 -26.01 -6.14
N SER A 207 -18.58 -27.33 -6.45
CA SER A 207 -19.53 -27.98 -7.33
C SER A 207 -19.89 -29.42 -6.90
N ARG A 208 -19.37 -29.87 -5.73
CA ARG A 208 -19.61 -31.25 -5.25
C ARG A 208 -20.75 -31.25 -4.25
N PRO A 209 -21.86 -31.96 -4.50
CA PRO A 209 -22.99 -32.00 -3.59
C PRO A 209 -22.68 -32.85 -2.31
N LEU A 210 -23.34 -32.49 -1.21
CA LEU A 210 -23.47 -33.26 0.02
C LEU A 210 -24.97 -33.45 0.28
N GLY A 211 -25.38 -34.67 0.69
CA GLY A 211 -26.79 -35.02 0.87
C GLY A 211 -27.32 -35.91 -0.24
N GLU A 212 -28.66 -36.15 -0.21
CA GLU A 212 -29.32 -37.06 -1.15
C GLU A 212 -29.81 -36.32 -2.41
N ASP A 213 -30.09 -37.08 -3.46
CA ASP A 213 -30.65 -36.51 -4.69
C ASP A 213 -32.06 -35.95 -4.42
N GLY A 214 -32.29 -34.72 -4.88
CA GLY A 214 -33.56 -34.01 -4.65
C GLY A 214 -33.55 -33.03 -3.46
N ASP A 215 -32.52 -33.03 -2.61
CA ASP A 215 -32.33 -31.98 -1.59
C ASP A 215 -31.93 -30.65 -2.26
N SER A 216 -32.28 -29.51 -1.64
CA SER A 216 -31.83 -28.18 -2.09
C SER A 216 -30.46 -27.81 -1.49
N ASP A 217 -29.73 -26.90 -2.18
CA ASP A 217 -28.50 -26.27 -1.68
C ASP A 217 -27.39 -27.27 -1.23
N ARG A 218 -27.29 -28.40 -1.91
CA ARG A 218 -26.38 -29.51 -1.55
C ARG A 218 -24.90 -29.14 -1.71
N VAL A 219 -24.57 -28.31 -2.70
CA VAL A 219 -23.20 -27.86 -2.91
C VAL A 219 -22.83 -26.75 -1.92
N LYS A 220 -23.74 -25.84 -1.64
CA LYS A 220 -23.59 -24.85 -0.56
C LYS A 220 -23.41 -25.55 0.79
N LEU A 221 -24.19 -26.58 1.08
CA LEU A 221 -24.05 -27.38 2.29
C LEU A 221 -22.65 -28.02 2.37
N ARG A 222 -22.11 -28.54 1.27
CA ARG A 222 -20.75 -29.11 1.26
C ARG A 222 -19.69 -28.03 1.52
N VAL A 223 -19.81 -26.83 0.98
CA VAL A 223 -18.89 -25.73 1.24
C VAL A 223 -18.93 -25.32 2.71
N LEU A 224 -20.13 -25.20 3.29
CA LEU A 224 -20.29 -24.89 4.71
C LEU A 224 -19.72 -25.98 5.62
N ASP A 225 -19.93 -27.25 5.27
CA ASP A 225 -19.39 -28.40 5.99
C ASP A 225 -17.85 -28.34 6.06
N LEU A 226 -17.19 -28.08 4.93
CA LEU A 226 -15.73 -27.91 4.87
C LEU A 226 -15.22 -26.72 5.68
N LEU A 227 -15.93 -25.59 5.67
CA LEU A 227 -15.59 -24.42 6.47
C LEU A 227 -15.81 -24.66 7.96
N HIS A 228 -16.87 -25.40 8.30
CA HIS A 228 -17.14 -25.78 9.68
C HIS A 228 -16.10 -26.78 10.20
N GLU A 229 -15.76 -27.83 9.43
CA GLU A 229 -14.71 -28.78 9.79
C GLU A 229 -13.35 -28.10 10.03
N LYS A 230 -12.96 -27.14 9.18
CA LYS A 230 -11.65 -26.50 9.25
C LYS A 230 -11.58 -25.36 10.29
N TYR A 231 -12.66 -24.58 10.44
CA TYR A 231 -12.66 -23.32 11.19
C TYR A 231 -13.78 -23.17 12.23
N GLY A 232 -14.73 -24.11 12.29
CA GLY A 232 -15.91 -23.99 13.16
C GLY A 232 -16.97 -22.98 12.67
N ILE A 233 -16.84 -22.46 11.46
CA ILE A 233 -17.70 -21.40 10.89
C ILE A 233 -19.06 -21.99 10.52
N CYS A 234 -20.13 -21.33 10.96
CA CYS A 234 -21.51 -21.51 10.48
C CYS A 234 -21.91 -20.36 9.55
N GLU A 235 -23.01 -20.52 8.79
CA GLU A 235 -23.44 -19.50 7.84
C GLU A 235 -23.69 -18.12 8.48
N ASP A 236 -24.29 -18.08 9.67
CA ASP A 236 -24.55 -16.84 10.39
C ASP A 236 -23.28 -16.07 10.78
N ASP A 237 -22.14 -16.75 10.95
CA ASP A 237 -20.87 -16.13 11.35
C ASP A 237 -20.31 -15.23 10.24
N PHE A 238 -20.73 -15.38 8.98
CA PHE A 238 -20.33 -14.46 7.93
C PHE A 238 -20.80 -13.02 8.15
N THR A 239 -21.86 -12.82 8.93
CA THR A 239 -22.35 -11.47 9.27
C THR A 239 -21.34 -10.67 10.12
N SER A 240 -20.44 -11.36 10.80
CA SER A 240 -19.32 -10.80 11.60
C SER A 240 -17.95 -11.19 11.02
N ALA A 241 -17.85 -11.31 9.71
CA ALA A 241 -16.62 -11.61 9.00
C ALA A 241 -16.05 -10.36 8.29
N GLU A 242 -14.74 -10.31 8.21
CA GLU A 242 -13.98 -9.48 7.28
C GLU A 242 -13.15 -10.46 6.43
N LEU A 243 -13.70 -10.89 5.29
CA LEU A 243 -13.10 -11.84 4.37
C LEU A 243 -12.83 -11.16 3.03
N GLU A 244 -11.59 -11.18 2.62
CA GLU A 244 -11.05 -10.50 1.46
C GLU A 244 -10.60 -11.52 0.43
N VAL A 245 -11.04 -11.31 -0.81
CA VAL A 245 -10.62 -12.08 -1.98
C VAL A 245 -9.49 -11.31 -2.65
N VAL A 246 -8.31 -11.92 -2.67
CA VAL A 246 -7.08 -11.33 -3.18
C VAL A 246 -6.42 -12.25 -4.21
N PRO A 247 -5.53 -11.73 -5.10
CA PRO A 247 -4.81 -12.56 -6.05
C PRO A 247 -3.94 -13.63 -5.40
N ALA A 248 -3.96 -14.85 -5.95
CA ALA A 248 -3.18 -15.99 -5.47
C ALA A 248 -1.74 -16.01 -6.00
N PHE A 249 -1.24 -14.89 -6.51
CA PHE A 249 0.13 -14.77 -6.99
C PHE A 249 1.07 -14.46 -5.83
N ASN A 250 2.31 -14.95 -5.93
CA ASN A 250 3.41 -14.49 -5.09
C ASN A 250 4.18 -13.39 -5.84
N ALA A 251 4.85 -12.54 -5.07
CA ALA A 251 5.77 -11.54 -5.61
C ALA A 251 6.90 -12.25 -6.38
N THR A 252 7.18 -11.78 -7.59
CA THR A 252 8.16 -12.41 -8.49
C THR A 252 8.94 -11.38 -9.27
N ASP A 253 10.16 -11.75 -9.66
CA ASP A 253 10.95 -10.94 -10.59
C ASP A 253 10.32 -10.95 -11.98
N LEU A 254 10.32 -9.79 -12.64
CA LEU A 254 9.86 -9.62 -14.02
C LEU A 254 11.00 -9.13 -14.94
N GLY A 255 10.80 -9.39 -16.24
CA GLY A 255 11.76 -9.09 -17.28
C GLY A 255 12.87 -10.15 -17.37
N LEU A 256 13.52 -10.22 -18.52
CA LEU A 256 14.62 -11.17 -18.76
C LEU A 256 15.84 -10.87 -17.88
N ASP A 257 16.03 -9.60 -17.54
CA ASP A 257 17.10 -9.07 -16.71
C ASP A 257 16.76 -9.04 -15.22
N ARG A 258 15.51 -9.41 -14.85
CA ARG A 258 14.99 -9.45 -13.47
C ARG A 258 15.04 -8.09 -12.75
N SER A 259 14.99 -6.99 -13.50
CA SER A 259 15.06 -5.63 -12.96
C SER A 259 13.76 -5.10 -12.34
N LEU A 260 12.67 -5.84 -12.54
CA LEU A 260 11.34 -5.46 -12.09
C LEU A 260 10.78 -6.50 -11.10
N ILE A 261 9.78 -6.08 -10.30
CA ILE A 261 8.99 -6.96 -9.44
C ILE A 261 7.53 -6.85 -9.84
N GLY A 262 6.88 -7.99 -10.04
CA GLY A 262 5.44 -8.09 -10.22
C GLY A 262 4.80 -8.69 -8.99
N ALA A 263 3.75 -8.05 -8.48
CA ALA A 263 3.00 -8.52 -7.32
C ALA A 263 1.63 -7.84 -7.21
N TYR A 264 0.81 -8.34 -6.31
CA TYR A 264 -0.39 -7.68 -5.83
C TYR A 264 -0.05 -6.73 -4.67
N GLY A 265 -0.57 -5.51 -4.74
CA GLY A 265 -0.52 -4.55 -3.65
C GLY A 265 0.83 -3.84 -3.50
N HIS A 266 1.53 -3.56 -4.61
CA HIS A 266 2.61 -2.59 -4.59
C HIS A 266 2.09 -1.23 -4.11
N ASP A 267 0.90 -0.87 -4.52
CA ASP A 267 0.12 0.24 -3.99
C ASP A 267 -0.54 -0.18 -2.66
N ASP A 268 -0.12 0.29 -1.48
CA ASP A 268 1.08 1.12 -1.26
C ASP A 268 2.10 0.40 -0.35
N ARG A 269 2.11 -0.94 -0.38
CA ARG A 269 3.03 -1.74 0.45
C ARG A 269 4.49 -1.55 0.07
N VAL A 270 4.79 -1.07 -1.14
CA VAL A 270 6.16 -0.74 -1.53
C VAL A 270 6.69 0.43 -0.73
N CYS A 271 5.88 1.46 -0.51
CA CYS A 271 6.25 2.61 0.30
C CYS A 271 6.16 2.29 1.80
N SER A 272 5.18 1.49 2.21
CA SER A 272 5.04 1.00 3.58
C SER A 272 6.27 0.22 4.05
N TYR A 273 6.77 -0.71 3.23
CA TYR A 273 7.99 -1.44 3.55
C TYR A 273 9.23 -0.56 3.55
N ALA A 274 9.32 0.40 2.63
CA ALA A 274 10.40 1.39 2.58
C ALA A 274 10.44 2.25 3.84
N ALA A 275 9.29 2.76 4.29
CA ALA A 275 9.15 3.53 5.53
C ALA A 275 9.54 2.69 6.75
N LEU A 276 9.07 1.46 6.85
CA LEU A 276 9.37 0.54 7.94
C LEU A 276 10.87 0.21 8.00
N LYS A 277 11.44 -0.20 6.87
CA LYS A 277 12.86 -0.58 6.78
C LYS A 277 13.78 0.62 7.02
N GLY A 278 13.40 1.81 6.51
CA GLY A 278 14.10 3.05 6.78
C GLY A 278 14.17 3.37 8.27
N LEU A 279 13.05 3.21 9.01
CA LEU A 279 13.00 3.40 10.46
C LEU A 279 13.87 2.39 11.23
N PHE A 280 13.93 1.15 10.76
CA PHE A 280 14.77 0.11 11.40
C PHE A 280 16.27 0.43 11.29
N ASP A 281 16.68 0.96 10.15
CA ASP A 281 18.10 1.11 9.78
C ASP A 281 18.71 2.48 10.12
N ILE A 282 17.99 3.35 10.84
CA ILE A 282 18.59 4.56 11.43
C ILE A 282 19.12 4.27 12.84
N ASP A 283 20.14 5.02 13.24
CA ASP A 283 20.59 5.10 14.63
C ASP A 283 19.61 5.93 15.48
N VAL A 284 20.01 6.42 16.63
CA VAL A 284 19.20 7.36 17.42
C VAL A 284 19.11 8.69 16.67
N PRO A 285 17.93 9.07 16.13
CA PRO A 285 17.80 10.28 15.32
C PRO A 285 17.85 11.55 16.18
N GLU A 286 18.08 12.70 15.57
CA GLU A 286 18.01 13.99 16.27
C GLU A 286 16.57 14.32 16.65
N LYS A 287 15.64 14.29 15.70
CA LYS A 287 14.20 14.41 15.94
C LYS A 287 13.57 13.03 16.08
N THR A 288 12.49 12.92 16.84
CA THR A 288 11.72 11.67 16.91
C THR A 288 11.26 11.23 15.52
N ALA A 289 11.57 9.98 15.16
CA ALA A 289 11.18 9.38 13.88
C ALA A 289 9.89 8.57 14.05
N VAL A 290 8.92 8.80 13.16
CA VAL A 290 7.58 8.21 13.19
C VAL A 290 7.27 7.55 11.85
N CYS A 291 6.98 6.25 11.87
CA CYS A 291 6.42 5.51 10.73
C CYS A 291 4.94 5.26 11.00
N MET A 292 4.06 5.82 10.17
CA MET A 292 2.61 5.63 10.24
C MET A 292 2.15 4.80 9.04
N LEU A 293 1.65 3.59 9.31
CA LEU A 293 1.06 2.69 8.32
C LEU A 293 -0.45 2.63 8.56
N THR A 294 -1.23 3.21 7.66
CA THR A 294 -2.67 3.41 7.82
C THR A 294 -3.49 2.46 6.92
N ASP A 295 -4.76 2.30 7.26
CA ASP A 295 -5.77 1.55 6.51
C ASP A 295 -6.71 2.52 5.78
N LYS A 296 -7.49 2.02 4.82
CA LYS A 296 -8.61 2.70 4.16
C LYS A 296 -8.26 3.87 3.26
N GLU A 297 -7.00 4.01 2.83
CA GLU A 297 -6.64 5.05 1.87
C GLU A 297 -7.48 4.91 0.60
N GLU A 298 -7.58 3.71 0.07
CA GLU A 298 -8.24 3.34 -1.18
C GLU A 298 -9.75 3.66 -1.23
N ILE A 299 -10.35 3.92 -0.08
CA ILE A 299 -11.75 4.30 0.06
C ILE A 299 -11.96 5.67 0.73
N GLY A 300 -10.90 6.51 0.75
CA GLY A 300 -10.93 7.89 1.20
C GLY A 300 -10.50 8.11 2.66
N SER A 301 -9.73 7.22 3.26
CA SER A 301 -9.12 7.35 4.60
C SER A 301 -10.12 7.56 5.75
N MET A 302 -11.40 7.26 5.57
CA MET A 302 -12.44 7.44 6.58
C MET A 302 -12.55 6.24 7.53
N GLY A 303 -13.17 6.46 8.68
CA GLY A 303 -13.39 5.42 9.68
C GLY A 303 -12.24 5.30 10.68
N VAL A 304 -12.41 4.39 11.66
CA VAL A 304 -11.57 4.35 12.87
C VAL A 304 -10.14 3.87 12.65
N THR A 305 -9.83 3.26 11.50
CA THR A 305 -8.50 2.77 11.15
C THR A 305 -7.82 3.57 10.03
N GLY A 306 -8.59 4.45 9.36
CA GLY A 306 -8.08 5.34 8.32
C GLY A 306 -7.34 6.56 8.89
N MET A 307 -6.63 7.30 8.02
CA MET A 307 -5.81 8.45 8.42
C MET A 307 -6.64 9.63 8.97
N GLN A 308 -7.94 9.69 8.69
CA GLN A 308 -8.84 10.69 9.25
C GLN A 308 -9.28 10.38 10.69
N SER A 309 -8.95 9.20 11.23
CA SER A 309 -9.24 8.87 12.63
C SER A 309 -8.35 9.68 13.59
N ALA A 310 -8.78 9.77 14.85
CA ALA A 310 -7.98 10.39 15.89
C ALA A 310 -6.82 9.51 16.40
N PHE A 311 -6.55 8.38 15.79
CA PHE A 311 -5.51 7.44 16.26
C PHE A 311 -4.12 8.07 16.27
N PHE A 312 -3.74 8.71 15.15
CA PHE A 312 -2.46 9.41 15.03
C PHE A 312 -2.35 10.52 16.07
N ASP A 313 -3.38 11.37 16.17
CA ASP A 313 -3.41 12.50 17.10
C ASP A 313 -3.30 12.02 18.55
N THR A 314 -4.07 10.97 18.93
CA THR A 314 -4.06 10.42 20.29
C THR A 314 -2.71 9.84 20.67
N PHE A 315 -2.01 9.17 19.75
CA PHE A 315 -0.70 8.60 20.07
C PHE A 315 0.37 9.69 20.16
N MET A 316 0.37 10.65 19.23
CA MET A 316 1.29 11.79 19.29
C MET A 316 1.05 12.66 20.54
N GLU A 317 -0.21 12.84 20.96
CA GLU A 317 -0.55 13.55 22.19
C GLU A 317 0.00 12.82 23.43
N ASP A 318 -0.18 11.50 23.53
CA ASP A 318 0.39 10.70 24.63
C ASP A 318 1.93 10.85 24.69
N LEU A 319 2.64 10.90 23.56
CA LEU A 319 4.09 11.11 23.51
C LEU A 319 4.50 12.53 23.91
N CYS A 320 3.73 13.53 23.46
CA CYS A 320 3.95 14.94 23.82
C CYS A 320 3.72 15.20 25.31
N ASP A 321 2.64 14.65 25.89
CA ASP A 321 2.33 14.74 27.30
C ASP A 321 3.45 14.15 28.17
N GLY A 322 4.02 13.02 27.77
CA GLY A 322 5.17 12.40 28.43
C GLY A 322 6.42 13.27 28.47
N GLN A 323 6.51 14.28 27.61
CA GLN A 323 7.63 15.24 27.52
C GLN A 323 7.22 16.66 27.98
N GLY A 324 5.96 16.88 28.34
CA GLY A 324 5.45 18.22 28.70
C GLY A 324 5.37 19.19 27.53
N VAL A 325 5.22 18.69 26.30
CA VAL A 325 5.17 19.45 25.05
C VAL A 325 3.73 19.55 24.55
N SER A 326 3.35 20.71 24.00
CA SER A 326 2.06 20.85 23.34
C SER A 326 2.03 20.12 22.00
N LEU A 327 1.01 19.30 21.74
CA LEU A 327 0.81 18.62 20.45
C LEU A 327 0.81 19.61 19.27
N ARG A 328 0.25 20.81 19.44
CA ARG A 328 0.21 21.83 18.37
C ARG A 328 1.61 22.34 18.01
N VAL A 329 2.48 22.53 19.01
CA VAL A 329 3.87 22.95 18.80
C VAL A 329 4.64 21.81 18.09
N CYS A 330 4.43 20.57 18.53
CA CYS A 330 5.01 19.40 17.86
C CYS A 330 4.62 19.36 16.38
N TYR A 331 3.32 19.49 16.06
CA TYR A 331 2.83 19.41 14.69
C TYR A 331 3.39 20.53 13.80
N GLU A 332 3.37 21.77 14.26
CA GLU A 332 3.91 22.92 13.51
C GLU A 332 5.41 22.79 13.20
N SER A 333 6.15 22.11 14.10
CA SER A 333 7.61 21.86 13.96
C SER A 333 7.95 20.58 13.21
N SER A 334 6.93 19.77 12.85
CA SER A 334 7.10 18.44 12.22
C SER A 334 7.13 18.52 10.70
N PHE A 335 7.78 17.52 10.12
CA PHE A 335 7.77 17.26 8.69
C PHE A 335 7.21 15.86 8.42
N CYS A 336 6.41 15.72 7.36
CA CYS A 336 5.86 14.45 6.90
C CYS A 336 6.17 14.21 5.42
N LEU A 337 6.83 13.10 5.13
CA LEU A 337 6.85 12.48 3.81
C LEU A 337 5.63 11.57 3.73
N SER A 338 4.63 11.94 2.94
CA SER A 338 3.56 11.04 2.51
C SER A 338 4.17 10.14 1.44
N SER A 339 4.59 8.95 1.86
CA SER A 339 5.19 7.98 0.95
C SER A 339 4.07 7.14 0.36
N ASP A 340 3.69 7.50 -0.86
CA ASP A 340 2.60 6.91 -1.62
C ASP A 340 3.04 6.79 -3.07
N VAL A 341 2.65 5.72 -3.75
CA VAL A 341 3.08 5.44 -5.12
C VAL A 341 2.68 6.54 -6.10
N THR A 342 3.39 6.61 -7.22
CA THR A 342 3.03 7.49 -8.33
C THR A 342 2.91 6.69 -9.63
N ALA A 343 2.16 7.20 -10.60
CA ALA A 343 2.01 6.54 -11.89
C ALA A 343 3.33 6.55 -12.66
N ALA A 344 3.78 5.38 -13.12
CA ALA A 344 4.90 5.30 -14.04
C ALA A 344 4.43 5.54 -15.47
N PHE A 345 5.18 6.31 -16.24
CA PHE A 345 4.93 6.50 -17.67
C PHE A 345 4.96 5.14 -18.40
N ASP A 346 3.83 4.76 -18.97
CA ASP A 346 3.73 3.58 -19.84
C ASP A 346 3.63 3.99 -21.30
N PRO A 347 4.61 3.61 -22.14
CA PRO A 347 4.58 3.92 -23.58
C PRO A 347 3.38 3.33 -24.34
N ASN A 348 2.74 2.28 -23.81
CA ASN A 348 1.54 1.68 -24.42
C ASN A 348 0.31 2.60 -24.28
N PHE A 349 0.35 3.56 -23.36
CA PHE A 349 -0.74 4.49 -23.05
C PHE A 349 -0.26 5.94 -22.99
N ALA A 350 0.71 6.29 -23.84
CA ALA A 350 1.39 7.59 -23.81
C ALA A 350 0.44 8.80 -23.91
N GLU A 351 -0.76 8.62 -24.46
CA GLU A 351 -1.76 9.67 -24.65
C GLU A 351 -2.37 10.22 -23.35
N VAL A 352 -2.30 9.47 -22.24
CA VAL A 352 -2.85 9.90 -20.94
C VAL A 352 -1.82 10.58 -20.04
N TYR A 353 -0.53 10.64 -20.45
CA TYR A 353 0.57 11.18 -19.65
C TYR A 353 1.10 12.51 -20.16
N GLU A 354 1.64 13.37 -19.26
CA GLU A 354 2.41 14.57 -19.58
C GLU A 354 3.92 14.25 -19.42
N LYS A 355 4.60 13.95 -20.52
CA LYS A 355 5.94 13.35 -20.56
C LYS A 355 7.08 14.11 -19.87
N ARG A 356 6.89 15.41 -19.55
CA ARG A 356 7.94 16.23 -18.92
C ARG A 356 7.93 16.11 -17.40
N ASN A 357 6.75 15.77 -16.82
CA ASN A 357 6.55 15.76 -15.39
C ASN A 357 6.15 14.35 -14.86
N GLU A 358 5.98 13.38 -15.73
CA GLU A 358 5.69 11.99 -15.32
C GLU A 358 6.93 11.25 -14.83
N SER A 359 6.72 10.42 -13.82
CA SER A 359 7.73 9.49 -13.33
C SER A 359 7.99 8.36 -14.32
N ARG A 360 9.23 7.87 -14.33
CA ARG A 360 9.65 6.73 -15.17
C ARG A 360 10.23 5.64 -14.27
N VAL A 361 10.03 4.41 -14.67
CA VAL A 361 10.66 3.26 -14.01
C VAL A 361 12.18 3.36 -14.14
N ASN A 362 12.89 3.05 -13.07
CA ASN A 362 14.35 3.11 -12.94
C ASN A 362 14.96 4.53 -12.95
N TYR A 363 14.15 5.54 -12.62
CA TYR A 363 14.63 6.91 -12.40
C TYR A 363 14.56 7.32 -10.92
N GLY A 364 14.31 6.36 -10.03
CA GLY A 364 14.30 6.55 -8.58
C GLY A 364 12.98 7.07 -8.03
N LEU A 365 13.04 7.58 -6.82
CA LEU A 365 11.91 8.11 -6.06
C LEU A 365 11.22 9.26 -6.79
N GLY A 366 9.90 9.17 -7.01
CA GLY A 366 9.08 10.22 -7.61
C GLY A 366 8.59 11.22 -6.57
N ILE A 367 9.01 12.50 -6.64
CA ILE A 367 8.48 13.57 -5.79
C ILE A 367 7.23 14.15 -6.47
N CYS A 368 6.09 14.09 -5.80
CA CYS A 368 4.83 14.69 -6.24
C CYS A 368 4.56 15.97 -5.45
N LYS A 369 4.81 17.12 -6.09
CA LYS A 369 4.56 18.42 -5.45
C LYS A 369 3.09 18.61 -5.09
N TYR A 370 2.21 18.04 -5.88
CA TYR A 370 0.77 18.03 -5.69
C TYR A 370 0.17 16.72 -6.27
N THR A 371 -0.93 16.34 -5.70
CA THR A 371 -1.82 15.26 -6.15
C THR A 371 -3.20 15.86 -6.43
N GLY A 372 -4.27 15.10 -6.31
CA GLY A 372 -5.63 15.57 -6.51
C GLY A 372 -6.06 15.52 -7.97
N ALA A 373 -7.29 15.95 -8.24
CA ALA A 373 -7.92 15.85 -9.55
C ALA A 373 -8.19 17.23 -10.17
N ARG A 374 -8.18 17.31 -11.51
CA ARG A 374 -8.49 18.54 -12.28
C ARG A 374 -7.69 19.74 -11.78
N GLY A 375 -8.33 20.75 -11.19
CA GLY A 375 -7.70 21.94 -10.60
C GLY A 375 -7.03 21.69 -9.24
N LYS A 376 -6.37 20.55 -9.02
CA LYS A 376 -5.71 20.13 -7.78
C LYS A 376 -6.67 19.95 -6.59
N SER A 377 -7.91 19.58 -6.86
CA SER A 377 -8.90 19.31 -5.81
C SER A 377 -8.49 18.10 -4.97
N GLY A 378 -8.50 18.23 -3.63
CA GLY A 378 -8.07 17.18 -2.71
C GLY A 378 -6.56 17.02 -2.58
N SER A 379 -5.77 18.03 -2.97
CA SER A 379 -4.31 18.05 -2.86
C SER A 379 -3.82 18.94 -1.72
N SER A 380 -2.68 18.58 -1.12
CA SER A 380 -1.97 19.45 -0.17
C SER A 380 -1.11 20.53 -0.86
N ASP A 381 -0.77 20.40 -2.14
CA ASP A 381 0.05 21.31 -2.97
C ASP A 381 1.24 21.91 -2.20
N ALA A 382 2.30 21.13 -2.05
CA ALA A 382 3.46 21.50 -1.23
C ALA A 382 4.11 22.83 -1.66
N GLY A 383 4.52 23.64 -0.69
CA GLY A 383 5.22 24.90 -0.93
C GLY A 383 6.60 24.71 -1.58
N ALA A 384 7.11 25.73 -2.22
CA ALA A 384 8.43 25.69 -2.88
C ALA A 384 9.56 25.38 -1.89
N GLU A 385 9.47 25.89 -0.67
CA GLU A 385 10.43 25.68 0.41
C GLU A 385 10.45 24.20 0.83
N THR A 386 9.29 23.56 0.90
CA THR A 386 9.13 22.14 1.22
C THR A 386 9.78 21.25 0.14
N VAL A 387 9.54 21.57 -1.14
CA VAL A 387 10.18 20.88 -2.26
C VAL A 387 11.70 21.05 -2.21
N ALA A 388 12.19 22.26 -1.93
CA ALA A 388 13.62 22.56 -1.83
C ALA A 388 14.26 21.80 -0.65
N TYR A 389 13.56 21.70 0.48
CA TYR A 389 14.01 20.90 1.64
C TYR A 389 14.18 19.44 1.27
N VAL A 390 13.18 18.79 0.70
CA VAL A 390 13.23 17.38 0.32
C VAL A 390 14.33 17.13 -0.71
N ARG A 391 14.43 17.95 -1.75
CA ARG A 391 15.51 17.83 -2.74
C ARG A 391 16.88 17.81 -2.08
N ARG A 392 17.14 18.73 -1.13
CA ARG A 392 18.40 18.80 -0.41
C ARG A 392 18.65 17.52 0.40
N VAL A 393 17.64 17.04 1.15
CA VAL A 393 17.75 15.81 1.95
C VAL A 393 18.09 14.60 1.07
N LEU A 394 17.44 14.46 -0.08
CA LEU A 394 17.67 13.37 -1.00
C LEU A 394 19.04 13.48 -1.70
N ASP A 395 19.42 14.68 -2.16
CA ASP A 395 20.71 14.94 -2.82
C ASP A 395 21.88 14.66 -1.86
N GLU A 396 21.81 15.12 -0.60
CA GLU A 396 22.83 14.88 0.44
C GLU A 396 22.97 13.39 0.80
N ALA A 397 21.88 12.63 0.71
CA ALA A 397 21.87 11.18 0.94
C ALA A 397 22.23 10.35 -0.30
N GLY A 398 22.46 10.97 -1.46
CA GLY A 398 22.77 10.27 -2.72
C GLY A 398 21.61 9.47 -3.27
N VAL A 399 20.37 9.84 -2.94
CA VAL A 399 19.17 9.19 -3.43
C VAL A 399 18.88 9.63 -4.87
N VAL A 400 18.67 8.69 -5.76
CA VAL A 400 18.17 8.99 -7.12
C VAL A 400 16.69 9.32 -7.03
N TRP A 401 16.30 10.47 -7.55
CA TRP A 401 14.92 10.96 -7.52
C TRP A 401 14.52 11.69 -8.81
N GLN A 402 13.22 11.82 -9.01
CA GLN A 402 12.60 12.47 -10.15
C GLN A 402 11.33 13.22 -9.70
N ILE A 403 10.71 13.98 -10.63
CA ILE A 403 9.36 14.53 -10.40
C ILE A 403 8.32 13.53 -10.91
N GLY A 404 7.17 13.46 -10.20
CA GLY A 404 6.01 12.68 -10.56
C GLY A 404 4.73 13.53 -10.64
N GLU A 405 3.88 13.18 -11.59
CA GLU A 405 2.48 13.61 -11.70
C GLU A 405 1.61 12.39 -12.04
N MET A 406 0.34 12.44 -11.71
CA MET A 406 -0.60 11.37 -12.02
C MET A 406 -1.36 11.69 -13.31
N GLY A 407 -0.67 11.60 -14.45
CA GLY A 407 -1.25 11.79 -15.78
C GLY A 407 -1.50 13.26 -16.18
N LYS A 408 -2.10 13.45 -17.35
CA LYS A 408 -2.47 14.77 -17.85
C LYS A 408 -3.55 15.41 -17.00
N ILE A 409 -3.53 16.76 -16.94
CA ILE A 409 -4.66 17.57 -16.44
C ILE A 409 -5.94 17.07 -17.10
N ASP A 410 -7.01 16.92 -16.32
CA ASP A 410 -8.33 16.42 -16.71
C ASP A 410 -8.42 14.91 -17.03
N ALA A 411 -7.30 14.19 -17.16
CA ALA A 411 -7.27 12.76 -17.43
C ALA A 411 -6.96 11.93 -16.19
N GLY A 412 -6.14 12.44 -15.27
CA GLY A 412 -5.69 11.75 -14.08
C GLY A 412 -6.00 12.53 -12.80
N GLY A 413 -5.61 11.95 -11.67
CA GLY A 413 -5.65 12.56 -10.36
C GLY A 413 -6.24 11.66 -9.29
N GLY A 414 -5.73 11.79 -8.07
CA GLY A 414 -6.18 11.11 -6.85
C GLY A 414 -5.68 11.87 -5.63
N GLY A 415 -6.30 11.67 -4.48
CA GLY A 415 -5.80 12.16 -3.20
C GLY A 415 -4.85 11.13 -2.59
N THR A 416 -4.12 11.55 -1.56
CA THR A 416 -3.24 10.72 -0.74
C THR A 416 -3.46 11.04 0.74
N VAL A 417 -2.79 10.33 1.64
CA VAL A 417 -2.83 10.65 3.07
C VAL A 417 -2.21 12.02 3.39
N ALA A 418 -1.44 12.62 2.47
CA ALA A 418 -0.78 13.92 2.65
C ALA A 418 -1.74 15.04 3.08
N GLN A 419 -2.92 15.12 2.46
CA GLN A 419 -3.89 16.16 2.80
C GLN A 419 -4.32 16.13 4.28
N TYR A 420 -4.40 14.94 4.87
CA TYR A 420 -4.82 14.78 6.27
C TYR A 420 -3.68 15.13 7.23
N MET A 421 -2.42 14.89 6.84
CA MET A 421 -1.26 15.33 7.61
C MET A 421 -1.08 16.85 7.51
N ALA A 422 -1.21 17.43 6.32
CA ALA A 422 -1.15 18.88 6.10
C ALA A 422 -2.27 19.63 6.86
N ASN A 423 -3.48 19.08 6.93
CA ASN A 423 -4.61 19.66 7.68
C ASN A 423 -4.36 19.71 9.20
N ARG A 424 -3.40 18.95 9.73
CA ARG A 424 -2.92 19.01 11.11
C ARG A 424 -1.85 20.08 11.35
N ASN A 425 -1.56 20.93 10.37
CA ASN A 425 -0.49 21.92 10.38
C ASN A 425 0.94 21.30 10.36
N ILE A 426 1.08 20.11 9.77
CA ILE A 426 2.37 19.45 9.53
C ILE A 426 2.84 19.75 8.12
N THR A 427 4.10 20.22 7.96
CA THR A 427 4.68 20.42 6.63
C THR A 427 4.77 19.09 5.91
N THR A 428 4.07 18.93 4.78
CA THR A 428 3.89 17.64 4.12
C THR A 428 4.14 17.73 2.62
N ILE A 429 4.72 16.65 2.05
CA ILE A 429 4.86 16.44 0.61
C ILE A 429 4.73 14.94 0.29
N ASP A 430 4.22 14.63 -0.91
CA ASP A 430 4.17 13.26 -1.42
C ASP A 430 5.46 12.89 -2.16
N ALA A 431 5.94 11.66 -1.92
CA ALA A 431 6.96 11.04 -2.75
C ALA A 431 6.92 9.50 -2.61
N GLY A 432 6.98 8.80 -3.73
CA GLY A 432 6.92 7.34 -3.73
C GLY A 432 7.44 6.66 -4.98
N VAL A 433 7.16 5.38 -5.09
CA VAL A 433 7.66 4.52 -6.16
C VAL A 433 6.78 4.65 -7.40
N PRO A 434 7.37 4.80 -8.61
CA PRO A 434 6.61 4.71 -9.85
C PRO A 434 6.09 3.30 -10.11
N VAL A 435 4.76 3.15 -10.31
CA VAL A 435 4.08 1.87 -10.52
C VAL A 435 3.45 1.81 -11.90
N LEU A 436 3.68 0.71 -12.61
CA LEU A 436 2.95 0.33 -13.82
C LEU A 436 1.77 -0.56 -13.45
N SER A 437 0.64 -0.39 -14.15
CA SER A 437 -0.60 -1.15 -13.89
C SER A 437 -1.13 -1.00 -12.47
N MET A 438 -0.98 0.18 -11.86
CA MET A 438 -1.51 0.52 -10.53
C MET A 438 -2.98 0.08 -10.38
N HIS A 439 -3.35 -0.43 -9.20
CA HIS A 439 -4.67 -1.00 -8.87
C HIS A 439 -5.03 -2.30 -9.62
N SER A 440 -4.12 -2.86 -10.42
CA SER A 440 -4.37 -4.17 -11.02
C SER A 440 -4.11 -5.31 -10.04
N PRO A 441 -4.63 -6.52 -10.28
CA PRO A 441 -4.27 -7.70 -9.49
C PRO A 441 -2.78 -8.06 -9.54
N PHE A 442 -2.04 -7.51 -10.52
CA PHE A 442 -0.61 -7.76 -10.71
C PHE A 442 0.09 -6.50 -11.20
N GLU A 443 0.55 -5.69 -10.28
CA GLU A 443 1.24 -4.43 -10.50
C GLU A 443 2.73 -4.66 -10.72
N THR A 444 3.43 -3.64 -11.26
CA THR A 444 4.87 -3.76 -11.58
C THR A 444 5.64 -2.52 -11.14
N VAL A 445 6.78 -2.74 -10.46
CA VAL A 445 7.70 -1.70 -10.01
C VAL A 445 9.14 -2.01 -10.41
N GLY A 446 9.98 -0.98 -10.51
CA GLY A 446 11.43 -1.12 -10.67
C GLY A 446 12.12 -1.44 -9.34
N LYS A 447 13.02 -2.42 -9.31
CA LYS A 447 13.82 -2.74 -8.10
C LYS A 447 14.62 -1.54 -7.63
N LEU A 448 15.19 -0.79 -8.55
CA LEU A 448 15.95 0.41 -8.26
C LEU A 448 15.08 1.47 -7.57
N ASP A 449 13.87 1.68 -8.06
CA ASP A 449 12.96 2.69 -7.51
C ASP A 449 12.52 2.31 -6.10
N CYS A 450 12.25 1.03 -5.85
CA CYS A 450 11.95 0.49 -4.51
C CYS A 450 13.10 0.76 -3.52
N TYR A 451 14.34 0.50 -3.94
CA TYR A 451 15.52 0.71 -3.10
C TYR A 451 15.78 2.21 -2.85
N MET A 452 15.59 3.06 -3.87
CA MET A 452 15.73 4.51 -3.72
C MET A 452 14.66 5.10 -2.80
N ASN A 453 13.43 4.60 -2.82
CA ASN A 453 12.40 5.00 -1.86
C ASN A 453 12.79 4.64 -0.41
N TYR A 454 13.32 3.44 -0.18
CA TYR A 454 13.84 3.06 1.13
C TYR A 454 14.95 4.02 1.60
N LEU A 455 15.92 4.33 0.75
CA LEU A 455 16.98 5.30 1.08
C LEU A 455 16.42 6.70 1.33
N GLY A 456 15.41 7.11 0.58
CA GLY A 456 14.69 8.38 0.75
C GLY A 456 13.97 8.47 2.11
N CYS A 457 13.24 7.44 2.49
CA CYS A 457 12.59 7.36 3.81
C CYS A 457 13.63 7.41 4.94
N LYS A 458 14.72 6.65 4.81
CA LYS A 458 15.85 6.67 5.77
C LYS A 458 16.50 8.04 5.88
N ALA A 459 16.68 8.74 4.75
CA ALA A 459 17.22 10.10 4.73
C ALA A 459 16.31 11.10 5.45
N VAL A 460 14.99 11.02 5.22
CA VAL A 460 14.00 11.87 5.90
C VAL A 460 14.03 11.65 7.42
N TYR A 461 14.09 10.42 7.90
CA TYR A 461 14.17 10.15 9.34
C TYR A 461 15.43 10.71 10.01
N ASN A 462 16.51 10.89 9.27
CA ASN A 462 17.78 11.43 9.77
C ASN A 462 17.94 12.95 9.59
N ALA A 463 17.00 13.62 8.93
CA ALA A 463 17.11 15.04 8.54
C ALA A 463 16.74 16.03 9.65
#